data_c1347cea9bfa43e4508e293b72f00f4c
#
_entry.id   c1347cea9bfa43e4508e293b72f00f4c
#
_cell.length_a   1.000
_cell.length_b   1.000
_cell.length_c   1.000
_cell.angle_alpha   90.00
_cell.angle_beta   90.00
_cell.angle_gamma   90.00
#
_symmetry.space_group_name_H-M   'P 1'
#
loop_
_entity.id
_entity.type
_entity.pdbx_description
1 polymer ?
#
loop_
_entity_poly.entity_id
_entity_poly.type
_entity_poly.pdbx_seq_one_letter_code
_entity_poly.pdbx_strand_id
1 'polypeptide(L)'
;LDKDGNEVSSTPAYAADGTTPIGTFTIDSATGQVTFTPTDKSYTGAVTPVKVQAESSNGIKVDTTYTPEIVPVTPTATPAETTDIQGATQKGKPEFKGGTVTVDGVEKTVEINDAVPATFDDGSTTKTVAGVGTYTVAADGTVTFVPEKSFVGTAPAVTVVREDKNGTKASATYTPTVTPVTPTAEDATSTDKQGQTQSGKPSFTPGNTNVPMDDDTPATFEDGSTTKTIPGEGTYTVAPDGTVTFVPEKSFTGTGTGVTVKRVDKNGTPVTAKYTPTVTPVVPTADPATSTDIQGQTQTGKPKFTEGDPSVPMDDDTPATFEDGSTTKT
;
A
#
# COMPACT_ATOMS: atom_id res chain seq x y z
N LEU A 1 -32.51 14.79 -55.59
CA LEU A 1 -33.46 15.84 -55.20
C LEU A 1 -33.34 16.07 -53.70
N ASP A 2 -33.47 17.34 -53.25
CA ASP A 2 -33.60 17.66 -51.84
C ASP A 2 -34.96 17.21 -51.26
N LYS A 3 -35.23 17.41 -49.97
CA LYS A 3 -36.49 17.04 -49.30
C LYS A 3 -37.74 17.79 -49.89
N ASP A 4 -37.52 18.90 -50.53
CA ASP A 4 -38.55 19.75 -51.14
C ASP A 4 -38.75 19.45 -52.65
N GLY A 5 -37.97 18.47 -53.19
CA GLY A 5 -38.03 18.02 -54.58
C GLY A 5 -37.23 18.85 -55.56
N ASN A 6 -36.33 19.74 -55.11
CA ASN A 6 -35.48 20.54 -56.00
C ASN A 6 -34.26 19.73 -56.44
N GLU A 7 -33.79 20.00 -57.66
CA GLU A 7 -32.54 19.46 -58.20
C GLU A 7 -31.33 20.08 -57.48
N VAL A 8 -30.53 19.23 -56.79
CA VAL A 8 -29.36 19.63 -56.06
C VAL A 8 -28.24 18.64 -56.25
N SER A 9 -26.99 19.08 -56.21
CA SER A 9 -25.82 18.19 -56.21
C SER A 9 -25.42 17.68 -54.80
N SER A 10 -25.99 18.25 -53.73
CA SER A 10 -25.77 17.87 -52.35
C SER A 10 -27.01 18.16 -51.51
N THR A 11 -27.33 17.24 -50.58
CA THR A 11 -28.44 17.42 -49.63
C THR A 11 -28.12 16.77 -48.31
N PRO A 12 -28.63 17.30 -47.17
CA PRO A 12 -28.47 16.64 -45.87
C PRO A 12 -29.01 15.22 -45.85
N ALA A 13 -28.29 14.32 -45.16
CA ALA A 13 -28.73 12.98 -44.86
C ALA A 13 -29.28 12.93 -43.42
N TYR A 14 -30.43 12.26 -43.27
CA TYR A 14 -31.12 12.16 -41.98
C TYR A 14 -31.20 10.74 -41.51
N ALA A 15 -31.23 10.55 -40.19
CA ALA A 15 -31.53 9.26 -39.53
C ALA A 15 -32.91 8.71 -39.97
N ALA A 16 -33.26 7.52 -39.55
CA ALA A 16 -34.55 6.87 -39.85
C ALA A 16 -35.76 7.73 -39.40
N ASP A 17 -35.63 8.65 -38.48
CA ASP A 17 -36.66 9.59 -38.04
C ASP A 17 -36.98 10.69 -39.06
N GLY A 18 -36.17 10.83 -40.12
CA GLY A 18 -36.29 11.85 -41.18
C GLY A 18 -35.95 13.27 -40.76
N THR A 19 -35.47 13.49 -39.53
CA THR A 19 -35.25 14.83 -38.94
C THR A 19 -33.88 15.06 -38.38
N THR A 20 -33.26 14.05 -37.78
CA THR A 20 -31.94 14.13 -37.19
C THR A 20 -30.86 14.09 -38.27
N PRO A 21 -30.07 15.16 -38.49
CA PRO A 21 -29.03 15.19 -39.52
C PRO A 21 -27.85 14.32 -39.06
N ILE A 22 -27.41 13.41 -39.92
CA ILE A 22 -26.32 12.45 -39.66
C ILE A 22 -25.18 12.52 -40.68
N GLY A 23 -25.35 13.26 -41.75
CA GLY A 23 -24.37 13.36 -42.82
C GLY A 23 -24.87 14.17 -44.01
N THR A 24 -24.22 13.92 -45.15
CA THR A 24 -24.54 14.60 -46.43
C THR A 24 -24.52 13.59 -47.57
N PHE A 25 -25.50 13.64 -48.45
CA PHE A 25 -25.46 12.97 -49.74
C PHE A 25 -24.87 13.94 -50.78
N THR A 26 -24.01 13.44 -51.64
CA THR A 26 -23.53 14.12 -52.84
C THR A 26 -23.73 13.21 -54.05
N ILE A 27 -24.00 13.76 -55.23
CA ILE A 27 -24.13 13.04 -56.48
C ILE A 27 -23.15 13.56 -57.53
N ASP A 28 -22.42 12.63 -58.15
CA ASP A 28 -21.66 12.96 -59.36
C ASP A 28 -22.63 12.91 -60.54
N SER A 29 -22.92 14.07 -61.13
CA SER A 29 -23.88 14.24 -62.24
C SER A 29 -23.42 13.54 -63.52
N ALA A 30 -22.11 13.26 -63.71
CA ALA A 30 -21.61 12.61 -64.91
C ALA A 30 -21.80 11.10 -64.86
N THR A 31 -21.72 10.51 -63.65
CA THR A 31 -21.76 9.03 -63.45
C THR A 31 -23.04 8.56 -62.77
N GLY A 32 -23.78 9.50 -62.14
CA GLY A 32 -24.95 9.16 -61.31
C GLY A 32 -24.57 8.52 -59.94
N GLN A 33 -23.29 8.45 -59.59
CA GLN A 33 -22.84 7.86 -58.36
C GLN A 33 -23.24 8.74 -57.17
N VAL A 34 -23.97 8.16 -56.21
CA VAL A 34 -24.32 8.83 -54.95
C VAL A 34 -23.32 8.43 -53.86
N THR A 35 -22.78 9.43 -53.16
CA THR A 35 -21.91 9.22 -52.00
C THR A 35 -22.61 9.72 -50.74
N PHE A 36 -22.67 8.90 -49.71
CA PHE A 36 -23.06 9.30 -48.37
C PHE A 36 -21.79 9.54 -47.54
N THR A 37 -21.69 10.73 -46.95
CA THR A 37 -20.59 11.10 -46.04
C THR A 37 -21.16 11.40 -44.66
N PRO A 38 -20.90 10.52 -43.62
CA PRO A 38 -21.39 10.77 -42.29
C PRO A 38 -20.67 11.96 -41.63
N THR A 39 -21.41 12.79 -40.91
CA THR A 39 -20.91 13.83 -39.99
C THR A 39 -20.97 13.32 -38.55
N ASP A 40 -21.98 12.51 -38.20
CA ASP A 40 -22.05 11.74 -36.96
C ASP A 40 -21.54 10.33 -37.22
N LYS A 41 -20.29 10.09 -36.81
CA LYS A 41 -19.63 8.78 -37.00
C LYS A 41 -20.10 7.71 -35.99
N SER A 42 -20.78 8.14 -34.93
CA SER A 42 -21.33 7.21 -33.91
C SER A 42 -22.73 6.67 -34.29
N TYR A 43 -23.39 7.27 -35.26
CA TYR A 43 -24.71 6.85 -35.73
C TYR A 43 -24.64 5.45 -36.39
N THR A 44 -25.58 4.61 -36.05
CA THR A 44 -25.78 3.25 -36.64
C THR A 44 -27.25 3.03 -37.01
N GLY A 45 -27.50 2.21 -38.01
CA GLY A 45 -28.84 1.88 -38.48
C GLY A 45 -29.25 2.48 -39.81
N ALA A 46 -30.54 2.55 -40.06
CA ALA A 46 -31.10 2.96 -41.33
C ALA A 46 -30.99 4.48 -41.54
N VAL A 47 -30.67 4.89 -42.74
CA VAL A 47 -30.63 6.28 -43.19
C VAL A 47 -31.91 6.55 -44.04
N THR A 48 -32.48 7.74 -43.88
CA THR A 48 -33.63 8.12 -44.72
C THR A 48 -33.23 8.10 -46.20
N PRO A 49 -34.01 7.41 -47.09
CA PRO A 49 -33.69 7.33 -48.52
C PRO A 49 -33.59 8.70 -49.18
N VAL A 50 -32.59 8.88 -50.05
CA VAL A 50 -32.50 10.05 -50.92
C VAL A 50 -33.03 9.71 -52.30
N LYS A 51 -33.83 10.61 -52.87
CA LYS A 51 -34.31 10.49 -54.24
C LYS A 51 -33.25 10.95 -55.24
N VAL A 52 -33.08 10.14 -56.29
CA VAL A 52 -32.17 10.42 -57.40
C VAL A 52 -33.00 10.45 -58.70
N GLN A 53 -32.82 11.46 -59.51
CA GLN A 53 -33.52 11.63 -60.77
C GLN A 53 -32.51 11.64 -61.92
N ALA A 54 -32.88 10.96 -63.01
CA ALA A 54 -32.17 11.02 -64.28
C ALA A 54 -33.12 11.39 -65.40
N GLU A 55 -32.60 12.02 -66.44
CA GLU A 55 -33.39 12.44 -67.61
C GLU A 55 -32.81 11.75 -68.87
N SER A 56 -33.66 11.18 -69.67
CA SER A 56 -33.31 10.61 -70.95
C SER A 56 -33.12 11.65 -72.04
N SER A 57 -32.49 11.33 -73.15
CA SER A 57 -32.23 12.24 -74.25
C SER A 57 -33.49 12.81 -74.91
N ASN A 58 -34.68 12.22 -74.68
CA ASN A 58 -35.95 12.71 -75.13
C ASN A 58 -36.74 13.51 -74.06
N GLY A 59 -36.07 13.92 -72.93
CA GLY A 59 -36.62 14.77 -71.88
C GLY A 59 -37.51 14.04 -70.84
N ILE A 60 -37.53 12.71 -70.84
CA ILE A 60 -38.30 11.96 -69.86
C ILE A 60 -37.48 11.76 -68.59
N LYS A 61 -38.01 12.23 -67.46
CA LYS A 61 -37.42 12.07 -66.15
C LYS A 61 -37.88 10.77 -65.46
N VAL A 62 -36.95 10.10 -64.78
CA VAL A 62 -37.21 8.91 -63.97
C VAL A 62 -36.52 9.04 -62.61
N ASP A 63 -37.24 8.69 -61.55
CA ASP A 63 -36.79 8.76 -60.19
C ASP A 63 -36.47 7.36 -59.67
N THR A 64 -35.43 7.30 -58.83
CA THR A 64 -35.11 6.14 -57.99
C THR A 64 -34.68 6.60 -56.62
N THR A 65 -34.33 5.69 -55.73
CA THR A 65 -33.82 6.01 -54.37
C THR A 65 -32.53 5.30 -54.12
N TYR A 66 -31.66 5.93 -53.35
CA TYR A 66 -30.50 5.35 -52.72
C TYR A 66 -30.71 5.34 -51.21
N THR A 67 -30.51 4.15 -50.56
CA THR A 67 -30.74 3.94 -49.15
C THR A 67 -29.49 3.23 -48.55
N PRO A 68 -28.59 3.97 -47.92
CA PRO A 68 -27.47 3.33 -47.19
C PRO A 68 -27.96 2.77 -45.86
N GLU A 69 -27.27 1.72 -45.40
CA GLU A 69 -27.42 1.17 -44.08
C GLU A 69 -26.07 1.25 -43.39
N ILE A 70 -26.05 1.69 -42.11
CA ILE A 70 -24.83 1.83 -41.33
C ILE A 70 -24.77 0.71 -40.30
N VAL A 71 -23.86 -0.24 -40.52
CA VAL A 71 -23.65 -1.40 -39.66
C VAL A 71 -22.85 -1.01 -38.43
N PRO A 72 -23.29 -1.37 -37.20
CA PRO A 72 -22.55 -1.04 -35.99
C PRO A 72 -21.21 -1.77 -35.93
N VAL A 73 -20.18 -1.06 -35.44
CA VAL A 73 -18.88 -1.63 -35.08
C VAL A 73 -18.61 -1.29 -33.63
N THR A 74 -18.42 -2.31 -32.80
CA THR A 74 -18.29 -2.11 -31.35
C THR A 74 -16.88 -2.49 -30.91
N PRO A 75 -16.12 -1.57 -30.27
CA PRO A 75 -14.84 -1.88 -29.67
C PRO A 75 -15.01 -2.81 -28.46
N THR A 76 -13.99 -3.57 -28.16
CA THR A 76 -13.96 -4.50 -27.01
C THR A 76 -12.94 -4.07 -25.99
N ALA A 77 -13.15 -4.47 -24.72
CA ALA A 77 -12.22 -4.20 -23.63
C ALA A 77 -12.12 -5.39 -22.69
N THR A 78 -10.93 -5.65 -22.16
CA THR A 78 -10.63 -6.74 -21.22
C THR A 78 -10.07 -6.14 -19.92
N PRO A 79 -10.59 -6.54 -18.74
CA PRO A 79 -10.07 -6.08 -17.45
C PRO A 79 -8.60 -6.43 -17.21
N ALA A 80 -7.96 -5.67 -16.31
CA ALA A 80 -6.63 -5.96 -15.80
C ALA A 80 -6.64 -6.10 -14.28
N GLU A 81 -5.79 -6.98 -13.78
CA GLU A 81 -5.57 -7.21 -12.36
C GLU A 81 -4.06 -7.20 -12.07
N THR A 82 -3.67 -6.76 -10.88
CA THR A 82 -2.30 -6.83 -10.40
C THR A 82 -2.26 -7.23 -8.94
N THR A 83 -1.13 -7.82 -8.52
CA THR A 83 -0.89 -8.16 -7.12
C THR A 83 0.55 -7.80 -6.78
N ASP A 84 0.74 -7.05 -5.69
CA ASP A 84 2.06 -6.71 -5.18
C ASP A 84 2.02 -6.58 -3.65
N ILE A 85 3.18 -6.38 -3.03
CA ILE A 85 3.33 -6.25 -1.58
C ILE A 85 2.84 -4.89 -1.07
N GLN A 86 2.54 -4.83 0.21
CA GLN A 86 2.15 -3.61 0.94
C GLN A 86 3.16 -2.49 0.72
N GLY A 87 2.67 -1.29 0.35
CA GLY A 87 3.45 -0.10 0.07
C GLY A 87 4.03 -0.03 -1.36
N ALA A 88 3.97 -1.10 -2.16
CA ALA A 88 4.46 -1.09 -3.54
C ALA A 88 3.46 -0.40 -4.48
N THR A 89 3.98 0.44 -5.39
CA THR A 89 3.20 1.02 -6.48
C THR A 89 2.96 -0.03 -7.56
N GLN A 90 1.70 -0.18 -7.99
CA GLN A 90 1.31 -1.15 -9.01
C GLN A 90 0.91 -0.44 -10.31
N LYS A 91 1.10 -1.13 -11.45
CA LYS A 91 0.64 -0.66 -12.75
C LYS A 91 -0.10 -1.78 -13.46
N GLY A 92 -1.31 -1.49 -13.94
CA GLY A 92 -2.10 -2.39 -14.75
C GLY A 92 -2.68 -1.67 -15.95
N LYS A 93 -2.85 -2.40 -17.05
CA LYS A 93 -3.39 -1.84 -18.29
C LYS A 93 -4.52 -2.72 -18.79
N PRO A 94 -5.79 -2.30 -18.64
CA PRO A 94 -6.88 -2.92 -19.36
C PRO A 94 -6.63 -2.87 -20.87
N GLU A 95 -6.92 -3.95 -21.57
CA GLU A 95 -6.77 -4.03 -23.02
C GLU A 95 -8.00 -3.47 -23.72
N PHE A 96 -7.78 -2.63 -24.73
CA PHE A 96 -8.82 -2.11 -25.61
C PHE A 96 -8.49 -2.46 -27.06
N LYS A 97 -9.47 -3.02 -27.77
CA LYS A 97 -9.34 -3.40 -29.18
C LYS A 97 -10.44 -2.75 -29.98
N GLY A 98 -10.07 -2.28 -31.16
CA GLY A 98 -11.03 -1.79 -32.14
C GLY A 98 -12.06 -2.86 -32.53
N GLY A 99 -13.23 -2.41 -32.90
CA GLY A 99 -14.29 -3.32 -33.39
C GLY A 99 -14.05 -3.74 -34.82
N THR A 100 -14.48 -4.95 -35.18
CA THR A 100 -14.40 -5.48 -36.55
C THR A 100 -15.75 -6.03 -36.98
N VAL A 101 -16.13 -5.78 -38.24
CA VAL A 101 -17.35 -6.27 -38.84
C VAL A 101 -17.08 -6.66 -40.30
N THR A 102 -17.79 -7.71 -40.81
CA THR A 102 -17.72 -8.08 -42.22
C THR A 102 -18.90 -7.48 -42.95
N VAL A 103 -18.64 -6.67 -43.99
CA VAL A 103 -19.64 -6.08 -44.87
C VAL A 103 -19.33 -6.47 -46.31
N ASP A 104 -20.27 -7.09 -47.00
CA ASP A 104 -20.13 -7.63 -48.36
C ASP A 104 -18.92 -8.58 -48.54
N GLY A 105 -18.64 -9.39 -47.50
CA GLY A 105 -17.50 -10.32 -47.48
C GLY A 105 -16.15 -9.69 -47.22
N VAL A 106 -16.10 -8.39 -46.93
CA VAL A 106 -14.88 -7.63 -46.60
C VAL A 106 -14.87 -7.29 -45.13
N GLU A 107 -13.81 -7.67 -44.43
CA GLU A 107 -13.57 -7.28 -43.06
C GLU A 107 -13.17 -5.79 -42.96
N LYS A 108 -13.90 -5.07 -42.12
CA LYS A 108 -13.66 -3.64 -41.82
C LYS A 108 -13.46 -3.45 -40.32
N THR A 109 -12.40 -2.76 -39.95
CA THR A 109 -12.01 -2.49 -38.55
C THR A 109 -12.07 -1.00 -38.25
N VAL A 110 -12.59 -0.64 -37.10
CA VAL A 110 -12.50 0.72 -36.52
C VAL A 110 -11.58 0.66 -35.32
N GLU A 111 -10.40 1.25 -35.47
CA GLU A 111 -9.34 1.26 -34.45
C GLU A 111 -9.72 2.12 -33.25
N ILE A 112 -9.10 1.84 -32.09
CA ILE A 112 -9.13 2.74 -30.92
C ILE A 112 -8.53 4.08 -31.32
N ASN A 113 -9.11 5.17 -30.82
CA ASN A 113 -8.65 6.53 -31.08
C ASN A 113 -7.57 6.94 -30.08
N ASP A 114 -6.30 6.79 -30.46
CA ASP A 114 -5.16 7.18 -29.63
C ASP A 114 -4.99 8.70 -29.47
N ALA A 115 -5.69 9.51 -30.25
CA ALA A 115 -5.70 10.95 -30.08
C ALA A 115 -6.61 11.43 -28.93
N VAL A 116 -7.51 10.56 -28.45
CA VAL A 116 -8.38 10.84 -27.29
C VAL A 116 -7.82 10.08 -26.09
N PRO A 117 -7.34 10.82 -25.05
CA PRO A 117 -6.78 10.19 -23.85
C PRO A 117 -7.81 9.32 -23.12
N ALA A 118 -7.34 8.23 -22.52
CA ALA A 118 -8.16 7.43 -21.62
C ALA A 118 -8.54 8.23 -20.36
N THR A 119 -9.73 7.97 -19.83
CA THR A 119 -10.22 8.55 -18.57
C THR A 119 -10.84 7.46 -17.70
N PHE A 120 -11.11 7.77 -16.45
CA PHE A 120 -12.06 7.00 -15.67
C PHE A 120 -13.50 7.27 -16.14
N ASP A 121 -14.45 6.48 -15.65
CA ASP A 121 -15.89 6.52 -16.00
C ASP A 121 -16.56 7.87 -15.68
N ASP A 122 -16.03 8.63 -14.71
CA ASP A 122 -16.47 9.97 -14.35
C ASP A 122 -15.78 11.09 -15.17
N GLY A 123 -14.92 10.73 -16.14
CA GLY A 123 -14.14 11.65 -16.96
C GLY A 123 -12.86 12.17 -16.29
N SER A 124 -12.58 11.80 -15.04
CA SER A 124 -11.34 12.18 -14.35
C SER A 124 -10.15 11.32 -14.80
N THR A 125 -8.93 11.79 -14.50
CA THR A 125 -7.69 11.03 -14.68
C THR A 125 -7.05 10.60 -13.36
N THR A 126 -7.67 10.98 -12.22
CA THR A 126 -7.19 10.64 -10.87
C THR A 126 -8.37 10.35 -9.97
N LYS A 127 -8.28 9.25 -9.20
CA LYS A 127 -9.25 8.86 -8.16
C LYS A 127 -8.52 8.53 -6.88
N THR A 128 -8.91 9.16 -5.76
CA THR A 128 -8.40 8.83 -4.42
C THR A 128 -9.49 8.19 -3.61
N VAL A 129 -9.17 7.04 -3.01
CA VAL A 129 -10.04 6.30 -2.09
C VAL A 129 -9.39 6.33 -0.72
N ALA A 130 -10.01 7.01 0.23
CA ALA A 130 -9.49 7.16 1.59
C ALA A 130 -9.28 5.80 2.26
N GLY A 131 -8.12 5.62 2.92
CA GLY A 131 -7.73 4.36 3.56
C GLY A 131 -7.27 3.28 2.58
N VAL A 132 -7.26 3.54 1.26
CA VAL A 132 -6.89 2.57 0.22
C VAL A 132 -5.69 3.06 -0.60
N GLY A 133 -5.83 4.22 -1.26
CA GLY A 133 -4.79 4.75 -2.14
C GLY A 133 -5.31 5.62 -3.27
N THR A 134 -4.42 5.94 -4.20
CA THR A 134 -4.71 6.81 -5.34
C THR A 134 -4.44 6.10 -6.66
N TYR A 135 -5.40 6.20 -7.57
CA TYR A 135 -5.31 5.73 -8.96
C TYR A 135 -5.07 6.90 -9.89
N THR A 136 -4.21 6.73 -10.87
CA THR A 136 -4.04 7.66 -12.00
C THR A 136 -4.07 6.89 -13.30
N VAL A 137 -4.77 7.39 -14.30
CA VAL A 137 -4.81 6.78 -15.63
C VAL A 137 -4.03 7.65 -16.63
N ALA A 138 -3.12 7.01 -17.36
CA ALA A 138 -2.38 7.63 -18.44
C ALA A 138 -3.20 7.65 -19.75
N ALA A 139 -2.80 8.48 -20.71
CA ALA A 139 -3.50 8.63 -22.00
C ALA A 139 -3.68 7.30 -22.74
N ASP A 140 -2.76 6.36 -22.60
CA ASP A 140 -2.80 5.04 -23.23
C ASP A 140 -3.67 3.99 -22.50
N GLY A 141 -4.31 4.38 -21.38
CA GLY A 141 -5.12 3.52 -20.54
C GLY A 141 -4.37 2.77 -19.43
N THR A 142 -3.06 2.98 -19.30
CA THR A 142 -2.29 2.40 -18.17
C THR A 142 -2.70 3.08 -16.87
N VAL A 143 -3.13 2.29 -15.89
CA VAL A 143 -3.46 2.76 -14.55
C VAL A 143 -2.28 2.52 -13.61
N THR A 144 -1.88 3.55 -12.89
CA THR A 144 -0.94 3.46 -11.77
C THR A 144 -1.74 3.54 -10.48
N PHE A 145 -1.54 2.59 -9.59
CA PHE A 145 -2.11 2.57 -8.24
C PHE A 145 -1.02 2.73 -7.19
N VAL A 146 -1.14 3.75 -6.36
CA VAL A 146 -0.28 4.00 -5.20
C VAL A 146 -1.09 3.72 -3.95
N PRO A 147 -0.89 2.57 -3.27
CA PRO A 147 -1.63 2.26 -2.05
C PRO A 147 -1.22 3.18 -0.90
N GLU A 148 -2.12 3.40 0.06
CA GLU A 148 -1.74 3.88 1.38
C GLU A 148 -0.86 2.83 2.08
N LYS A 149 0.13 3.27 2.85
CA LYS A 149 1.12 2.38 3.47
C LYS A 149 0.52 1.27 4.35
N SER A 150 -0.60 1.56 4.99
CA SER A 150 -1.30 0.59 5.85
C SER A 150 -2.29 -0.30 5.12
N PHE A 151 -2.59 -0.01 3.83
CA PHE A 151 -3.60 -0.76 3.09
C PHE A 151 -3.11 -2.16 2.71
N VAL A 152 -3.96 -3.16 2.96
CA VAL A 152 -3.80 -4.56 2.52
C VAL A 152 -5.15 -5.10 2.04
N GLY A 153 -5.11 -6.02 1.10
CA GLY A 153 -6.30 -6.64 0.51
C GLY A 153 -6.57 -6.16 -0.91
N THR A 154 -7.70 -6.56 -1.47
CA THR A 154 -8.12 -6.15 -2.82
C THR A 154 -8.75 -4.76 -2.77
N ALA A 155 -8.17 -3.84 -3.52
CA ALA A 155 -8.68 -2.46 -3.61
C ALA A 155 -9.91 -2.40 -4.51
N PRO A 156 -10.80 -1.40 -4.33
CA PRO A 156 -11.94 -1.18 -5.21
C PRO A 156 -11.50 -1.04 -6.67
N ALA A 157 -12.20 -1.73 -7.57
CA ALA A 157 -11.96 -1.62 -9.00
C ALA A 157 -12.27 -0.21 -9.52
N VAL A 158 -11.44 0.28 -10.44
CA VAL A 158 -11.70 1.51 -11.20
C VAL A 158 -11.99 1.18 -12.65
N THR A 159 -12.93 1.88 -13.27
CA THR A 159 -13.31 1.66 -14.66
C THR A 159 -12.58 2.64 -15.56
N VAL A 160 -11.81 2.12 -16.52
CA VAL A 160 -11.13 2.90 -17.56
C VAL A 160 -12.00 2.92 -18.81
N VAL A 161 -12.11 4.08 -19.45
CA VAL A 161 -12.89 4.30 -20.66
C VAL A 161 -11.98 4.78 -21.78
N ARG A 162 -12.13 4.18 -22.96
CA ARG A 162 -11.55 4.64 -24.21
C ARG A 162 -12.64 4.65 -25.30
N GLU A 163 -12.38 5.34 -26.37
CA GLU A 163 -13.27 5.34 -27.54
C GLU A 163 -12.52 4.94 -28.81
N ASP A 164 -13.26 4.45 -29.78
CA ASP A 164 -12.75 4.21 -31.13
C ASP A 164 -12.76 5.48 -32.00
N LYS A 165 -12.26 5.39 -33.23
CA LYS A 165 -12.22 6.51 -34.19
C LYS A 165 -13.61 6.99 -34.62
N ASN A 166 -14.68 6.27 -34.29
CA ASN A 166 -16.06 6.68 -34.51
C ASN A 166 -16.69 7.35 -33.26
N GLY A 167 -15.97 7.37 -32.11
CA GLY A 167 -16.49 7.89 -30.86
C GLY A 167 -17.28 6.86 -30.04
N THR A 168 -17.29 5.59 -30.45
CA THR A 168 -17.94 4.51 -29.69
C THR A 168 -17.06 4.12 -28.50
N LYS A 169 -17.64 4.16 -27.28
CA LYS A 169 -16.90 3.90 -26.05
C LYS A 169 -16.82 2.43 -25.71
N ALA A 170 -15.67 2.01 -25.20
CA ALA A 170 -15.44 0.75 -24.50
C ALA A 170 -14.92 1.03 -23.09
N SER A 171 -15.25 0.17 -22.15
CA SER A 171 -14.81 0.28 -20.76
C SER A 171 -14.36 -1.07 -20.20
N ALA A 172 -13.32 -1.03 -19.37
CA ALA A 172 -12.85 -2.20 -18.61
C ALA A 172 -12.31 -1.77 -17.24
N THR A 173 -12.37 -2.69 -16.28
CA THR A 173 -11.91 -2.43 -14.91
C THR A 173 -10.43 -2.75 -14.73
N TYR A 174 -9.81 -2.04 -13.79
CA TYR A 174 -8.53 -2.39 -13.19
C TYR A 174 -8.70 -2.62 -11.69
N THR A 175 -8.21 -3.76 -11.20
CA THR A 175 -8.34 -4.19 -9.79
C THR A 175 -6.99 -4.58 -9.23
N PRO A 176 -6.34 -3.75 -8.38
CA PRO A 176 -5.11 -4.12 -7.69
C PRO A 176 -5.38 -4.86 -6.38
N THR A 177 -4.52 -5.81 -6.04
CA THR A 177 -4.49 -6.51 -4.75
C THR A 177 -3.16 -6.26 -4.06
N VAL A 178 -3.20 -5.93 -2.77
CA VAL A 178 -2.03 -5.66 -1.93
C VAL A 178 -1.87 -6.77 -0.91
N THR A 179 -0.75 -7.48 -0.94
CA THR A 179 -0.42 -8.53 0.02
C THR A 179 0.30 -7.95 1.24
N PRO A 180 -0.02 -8.39 2.48
CA PRO A 180 0.60 -7.84 3.68
C PRO A 180 2.10 -8.15 3.76
N VAL A 181 2.85 -7.22 4.35
CA VAL A 181 4.25 -7.43 4.77
C VAL A 181 4.27 -7.39 6.29
N THR A 182 4.71 -8.48 6.94
CA THR A 182 4.72 -8.61 8.39
C THR A 182 6.16 -8.84 8.87
N PRO A 183 6.77 -7.87 9.59
CA PRO A 183 8.07 -8.07 10.22
C PRO A 183 8.00 -9.11 11.34
N THR A 184 9.13 -9.72 11.67
CA THR A 184 9.28 -10.70 12.76
C THR A 184 10.30 -10.20 13.78
N ALA A 185 10.26 -10.76 15.00
CA ALA A 185 11.20 -10.40 16.04
C ALA A 185 11.52 -11.59 16.95
N GLU A 186 12.70 -11.53 17.60
CA GLU A 186 13.16 -12.52 18.57
C GLU A 186 13.50 -11.83 19.89
N ASP A 187 13.15 -12.49 20.99
CA ASP A 187 13.39 -12.01 22.34
C ASP A 187 14.88 -12.00 22.68
N ALA A 188 15.26 -11.14 23.63
CA ALA A 188 16.62 -11.11 24.18
C ALA A 188 16.61 -11.38 25.68
N THR A 189 17.69 -11.98 26.16
CA THR A 189 17.93 -12.20 27.58
C THR A 189 19.33 -11.75 27.93
N SER A 190 19.57 -11.46 29.22
CA SER A 190 20.89 -11.29 29.78
C SER A 190 20.97 -11.90 31.16
N THR A 191 22.17 -12.20 31.61
CA THR A 191 22.42 -12.71 32.98
C THR A 191 23.69 -12.05 33.51
N ASP A 192 23.61 -11.45 34.68
CA ASP A 192 24.74 -10.88 35.36
C ASP A 192 24.57 -10.96 36.88
N LYS A 193 25.58 -10.54 37.64
CA LYS A 193 25.61 -10.54 39.08
C LYS A 193 24.76 -9.42 39.67
N GLN A 194 24.37 -9.62 40.92
CA GLN A 194 23.64 -8.64 41.73
C GLN A 194 24.33 -7.27 41.72
N GLY A 195 23.54 -6.20 41.47
CA GLY A 195 23.99 -4.82 41.40
C GLY A 195 24.61 -4.41 40.07
N GLN A 196 24.89 -5.33 39.14
CA GLN A 196 25.48 -5.01 37.83
C GLN A 196 24.41 -4.59 36.81
N THR A 197 24.71 -3.51 36.07
CA THR A 197 23.89 -3.05 34.94
C THR A 197 24.00 -4.04 33.79
N GLN A 198 22.88 -4.43 33.23
CA GLN A 198 22.78 -5.38 32.11
C GLN A 198 22.23 -4.70 30.86
N SER A 199 22.51 -5.28 29.71
CA SER A 199 21.88 -4.87 28.47
C SER A 199 21.53 -6.06 27.59
N GLY A 200 20.50 -5.91 26.77
CA GLY A 200 20.12 -6.86 25.75
C GLY A 200 19.41 -6.19 24.59
N LYS A 201 19.56 -6.74 23.41
CA LYS A 201 18.97 -6.20 22.21
C LYS A 201 18.10 -7.27 21.52
N PRO A 202 16.77 -7.19 21.64
CA PRO A 202 15.89 -7.99 20.81
C PRO A 202 16.18 -7.76 19.32
N SER A 203 16.09 -8.82 18.52
CA SER A 203 16.28 -8.70 17.07
C SER A 203 14.97 -8.43 16.35
N PHE A 204 15.01 -7.63 15.30
CA PHE A 204 13.86 -7.28 14.47
C PHE A 204 14.21 -7.48 13.01
N THR A 205 13.44 -8.32 12.32
CA THR A 205 13.68 -8.69 10.93
C THR A 205 12.52 -8.22 10.05
N PRO A 206 12.80 -7.50 8.95
CA PRO A 206 11.75 -7.06 8.03
C PRO A 206 11.04 -8.26 7.39
N GLY A 207 9.73 -8.13 7.16
CA GLY A 207 8.95 -9.15 6.48
C GLY A 207 9.25 -9.28 4.99
N ASN A 208 9.83 -8.23 4.41
CA ASN A 208 10.32 -8.19 3.04
C ASN A 208 11.50 -7.21 2.92
N THR A 209 12.50 -7.54 2.11
CA THR A 209 13.70 -6.69 1.92
C THR A 209 13.39 -5.32 1.32
N ASN A 210 12.30 -5.20 0.54
CA ASN A 210 11.85 -3.92 -0.02
C ASN A 210 11.11 -3.04 0.99
N VAL A 211 10.76 -3.59 2.17
CA VAL A 211 10.11 -2.89 3.28
C VAL A 211 10.97 -3.10 4.53
N PRO A 212 12.13 -2.42 4.65
CA PRO A 212 13.03 -2.58 5.79
C PRO A 212 12.40 -2.06 7.09
N MET A 213 13.01 -2.40 8.23
CA MET A 213 12.69 -1.76 9.51
C MET A 213 12.92 -0.25 9.41
N ASP A 214 12.05 0.53 10.06
CA ASP A 214 12.15 1.99 10.04
C ASP A 214 13.12 2.47 11.12
N ASP A 215 14.36 2.77 10.73
CA ASP A 215 15.41 3.28 11.64
C ASP A 215 15.23 4.78 11.96
N ASP A 216 14.35 5.50 11.23
CA ASP A 216 14.02 6.90 11.54
C ASP A 216 12.97 7.00 12.65
N THR A 217 12.22 5.93 12.92
CA THR A 217 11.27 5.82 14.04
C THR A 217 11.95 5.12 15.22
N PRO A 218 12.26 5.83 16.32
CA PRO A 218 12.92 5.25 17.50
C PRO A 218 12.13 4.09 18.11
N ALA A 219 12.84 3.10 18.62
CA ALA A 219 12.24 2.04 19.42
C ALA A 219 11.63 2.61 20.71
N THR A 220 10.51 2.05 21.14
CA THR A 220 9.86 2.36 22.42
C THR A 220 9.44 1.09 23.14
N PHE A 221 9.07 1.19 24.39
CA PHE A 221 8.28 0.14 25.01
C PHE A 221 6.86 0.12 24.41
N GLU A 222 6.09 -0.94 24.70
CA GLU A 222 4.76 -1.14 24.13
C GLU A 222 3.79 0.02 24.47
N ASP A 223 3.95 0.63 25.66
CA ASP A 223 3.19 1.79 26.13
C ASP A 223 3.64 3.14 25.51
N GLY A 224 4.64 3.10 24.63
CA GLY A 224 5.20 4.30 24.00
C GLY A 224 6.30 5.01 24.82
N SER A 225 6.57 4.57 26.05
CA SER A 225 7.65 5.14 26.88
C SER A 225 9.03 4.62 26.45
N THR A 226 10.09 5.31 26.90
CA THR A 226 11.49 4.88 26.72
C THR A 226 12.16 4.50 28.03
N THR A 227 11.45 4.68 29.17
CA THR A 227 11.94 4.33 30.50
C THR A 227 10.82 3.72 31.31
N LYS A 228 11.09 2.63 32.02
CA LYS A 228 10.13 1.93 32.87
C LYS A 228 10.80 1.49 34.16
N THR A 229 10.31 1.94 35.31
CA THR A 229 10.75 1.51 36.63
C THR A 229 9.75 0.52 37.20
N ILE A 230 10.27 -0.62 37.66
CA ILE A 230 9.48 -1.67 38.35
C ILE A 230 9.98 -1.69 39.79
N PRO A 231 9.15 -1.27 40.78
CA PRO A 231 9.53 -1.23 42.16
C PRO A 231 9.98 -2.62 42.69
N GLY A 232 11.09 -2.67 43.41
CA GLY A 232 11.68 -3.91 43.92
C GLY A 232 12.47 -4.71 42.89
N GLU A 233 12.52 -4.25 41.64
CA GLU A 233 13.25 -4.92 40.54
C GLU A 233 14.36 -4.02 39.96
N GLY A 234 13.98 -2.84 39.44
CA GLY A 234 14.94 -1.91 38.82
C GLY A 234 14.33 -1.03 37.74
N THR A 235 15.21 -0.38 36.96
CA THR A 235 14.81 0.53 35.88
C THR A 235 15.33 0.03 34.54
N TYR A 236 14.42 -0.01 33.56
CA TYR A 236 14.68 -0.32 32.16
C TYR A 236 14.67 0.95 31.33
N THR A 237 15.62 1.07 30.39
CA THR A 237 15.63 2.12 29.37
C THR A 237 15.85 1.49 28.01
N VAL A 238 15.14 1.99 26.97
CA VAL A 238 15.33 1.54 25.59
C VAL A 238 15.95 2.64 24.75
N ALA A 239 17.02 2.30 24.03
CA ALA A 239 17.68 3.19 23.07
C ALA A 239 16.92 3.17 21.72
N PRO A 240 17.12 4.19 20.86
CA PRO A 240 16.45 4.28 19.55
C PRO A 240 16.61 3.03 18.66
N ASP A 241 17.73 2.32 18.79
CA ASP A 241 18.05 1.10 18.02
C ASP A 241 17.42 -0.18 18.61
N GLY A 242 16.66 -0.07 19.71
CA GLY A 242 16.02 -1.19 20.41
C GLY A 242 16.87 -1.86 21.48
N THR A 243 18.09 -1.38 21.73
CA THR A 243 18.91 -1.89 22.85
C THR A 243 18.29 -1.48 24.18
N VAL A 244 18.04 -2.44 25.07
CA VAL A 244 17.51 -2.20 26.41
C VAL A 244 18.65 -2.26 27.40
N THR A 245 18.73 -1.28 28.29
CA THR A 245 19.59 -1.26 29.47
C THR A 245 18.72 -1.48 30.71
N PHE A 246 19.15 -2.38 31.59
CA PHE A 246 18.52 -2.66 32.87
C PHE A 246 19.47 -2.34 34.03
N VAL A 247 19.03 -1.47 34.91
CA VAL A 247 19.73 -1.14 36.16
C VAL A 247 18.93 -1.76 37.31
N PRO A 248 19.38 -2.88 37.90
CA PRO A 248 18.67 -3.52 38.99
C PRO A 248 18.72 -2.69 40.28
N GLU A 249 17.70 -2.81 41.15
CA GLU A 249 17.81 -2.39 42.53
C GLU A 249 18.86 -3.25 43.24
N LYS A 250 19.59 -2.66 44.22
CA LYS A 250 20.72 -3.32 44.92
C LYS A 250 20.35 -4.67 45.52
N SER A 251 19.12 -4.84 46.01
CA SER A 251 18.63 -6.05 46.62
C SER A 251 18.00 -7.09 45.65
N PHE A 252 17.79 -6.67 44.40
CA PHE A 252 17.11 -7.54 43.45
C PHE A 252 17.96 -8.71 43.00
N THR A 253 17.38 -9.92 43.07
CA THR A 253 17.94 -11.16 42.51
C THR A 253 16.85 -12.00 41.88
N GLY A 254 17.22 -12.85 40.92
CA GLY A 254 16.27 -13.67 40.14
C GLY A 254 15.99 -13.13 38.77
N THR A 255 14.99 -13.69 38.11
CA THR A 255 14.57 -13.26 36.75
C THR A 255 13.62 -12.07 36.85
N GLY A 256 13.97 -10.99 36.17
CA GLY A 256 13.13 -9.78 36.07
C GLY A 256 11.85 -10.01 35.29
N THR A 257 10.87 -9.16 35.54
CA THR A 257 9.60 -9.13 34.79
C THR A 257 9.83 -8.96 33.30
N GLY A 258 10.86 -8.20 32.95
CA GLY A 258 11.22 -7.85 31.59
C GLY A 258 10.31 -6.76 30.99
N VAL A 259 10.67 -6.31 29.81
CA VAL A 259 9.96 -5.26 29.07
C VAL A 259 9.79 -5.63 27.60
N THR A 260 8.68 -5.22 27.00
CA THR A 260 8.39 -5.44 25.58
C THR A 260 8.84 -4.22 24.79
N VAL A 261 9.75 -4.40 23.85
CA VAL A 261 10.23 -3.40 22.90
C VAL A 261 9.39 -3.46 21.64
N LYS A 262 8.97 -2.30 21.15
CA LYS A 262 8.21 -2.14 19.90
C LYS A 262 9.05 -1.39 18.87
N ARG A 263 9.08 -1.90 17.65
CA ARG A 263 9.58 -1.22 16.44
C ARG A 263 8.54 -1.32 15.32
N VAL A 264 8.73 -0.53 14.27
CA VAL A 264 7.88 -0.55 13.06
C VAL A 264 8.75 -0.73 11.82
N ASP A 265 8.16 -1.23 10.75
CA ASP A 265 8.76 -1.22 9.42
C ASP A 265 8.47 0.10 8.67
N LYS A 266 8.98 0.28 7.43
CA LYS A 266 8.77 1.49 6.62
C LYS A 266 7.31 1.70 6.19
N ASN A 267 6.45 0.69 6.31
CA ASN A 267 4.99 0.81 6.13
C ASN A 267 4.27 1.20 7.43
N GLY A 268 4.98 1.24 8.56
CA GLY A 268 4.40 1.50 9.87
C GLY A 268 3.80 0.25 10.54
N THR A 269 4.07 -0.97 10.02
CA THR A 269 3.61 -2.22 10.62
C THR A 269 4.40 -2.49 11.89
N PRO A 270 3.75 -2.58 13.08
CA PRO A 270 4.43 -2.79 14.34
C PRO A 270 4.86 -4.26 14.53
N VAL A 271 5.96 -4.43 15.24
CA VAL A 271 6.45 -5.72 15.73
C VAL A 271 7.04 -5.54 17.12
N THR A 272 6.88 -6.53 17.98
CA THR A 272 7.31 -6.48 19.37
C THR A 272 8.16 -7.69 19.73
N ALA A 273 9.13 -7.50 20.65
CA ALA A 273 9.91 -8.55 21.27
C ALA A 273 10.23 -8.19 22.71
N LYS A 274 10.42 -9.21 23.53
CA LYS A 274 10.67 -9.04 24.97
C LYS A 274 12.18 -9.06 25.28
N TYR A 275 12.59 -8.23 26.22
CA TYR A 275 13.88 -8.36 26.91
C TYR A 275 13.65 -8.79 28.34
N THR A 276 14.37 -9.82 28.81
CA THR A 276 14.25 -10.36 30.16
C THR A 276 15.65 -10.54 30.79
N PRO A 277 16.03 -9.76 31.82
CA PRO A 277 17.28 -9.92 32.55
C PRO A 277 17.15 -10.99 33.64
N THR A 278 18.24 -11.63 33.99
CA THR A 278 18.39 -12.48 35.19
C THR A 278 19.55 -11.97 36.05
N VAL A 279 19.31 -11.77 37.32
CA VAL A 279 20.31 -11.31 38.29
C VAL A 279 20.68 -12.47 39.22
N THR A 280 21.95 -12.87 39.20
CA THR A 280 22.47 -13.90 40.08
C THR A 280 22.89 -13.30 41.42
N PRO A 281 22.53 -13.94 42.57
CA PRO A 281 22.89 -13.40 43.86
C PRO A 281 24.42 -13.44 44.10
N VAL A 282 24.90 -12.42 44.80
CA VAL A 282 26.26 -12.40 45.30
C VAL A 282 26.23 -12.44 46.83
N VAL A 283 26.77 -13.49 47.40
CA VAL A 283 26.72 -13.74 48.86
C VAL A 283 28.09 -13.59 49.46
N PRO A 284 28.32 -12.59 50.34
CA PRO A 284 29.57 -12.46 51.09
C PRO A 284 29.71 -13.59 52.11
N THR A 285 30.94 -13.86 52.54
CA THR A 285 31.27 -14.85 53.55
C THR A 285 31.89 -14.19 54.77
N ALA A 286 31.85 -14.92 55.92
CA ALA A 286 32.47 -14.42 57.14
C ALA A 286 33.19 -15.57 57.90
N ASP A 287 34.36 -15.24 58.40
CA ASP A 287 35.14 -16.11 59.27
C ASP A 287 35.07 -15.62 60.72
N PRO A 288 34.86 -16.51 61.71
CA PRO A 288 34.82 -16.13 63.09
C PRO A 288 36.20 -15.73 63.61
N ALA A 289 36.25 -14.87 64.64
CA ALA A 289 37.44 -14.56 65.38
C ALA A 289 37.34 -15.14 66.80
N THR A 290 38.44 -15.62 67.32
CA THR A 290 38.57 -16.11 68.72
C THR A 290 39.65 -15.33 69.43
N SER A 291 39.52 -15.16 70.73
CA SER A 291 40.55 -14.62 71.59
C SER A 291 40.65 -15.42 72.89
N THR A 292 41.82 -15.48 73.47
CA THR A 292 42.06 -16.18 74.80
C THR A 292 42.96 -15.30 75.61
N ASP A 293 42.55 -15.04 76.89
CA ASP A 293 43.34 -14.33 77.84
C ASP A 293 43.03 -14.80 79.27
N ILE A 294 43.79 -14.31 80.27
CA ILE A 294 43.58 -14.63 81.65
C ILE A 294 42.37 -13.91 82.25
N GLN A 295 41.79 -14.40 83.31
CA GLN A 295 40.62 -13.86 83.98
C GLN A 295 40.82 -12.39 84.35
N GLY A 296 39.83 -11.59 84.00
CA GLY A 296 39.76 -10.13 84.27
C GLY A 296 40.42 -9.23 83.19
N GLN A 297 40.96 -9.81 82.11
CA GLN A 297 41.55 -9.04 81.04
C GLN A 297 40.53 -8.72 79.93
N THR A 298 40.68 -7.53 79.34
CA THR A 298 39.87 -7.12 78.17
C THR A 298 40.39 -7.87 76.94
N GLN A 299 39.48 -8.47 76.18
CA GLN A 299 39.81 -9.20 74.96
C GLN A 299 39.23 -8.48 73.74
N THR A 300 39.96 -8.55 72.64
CA THR A 300 39.51 -8.01 71.34
C THR A 300 39.59 -9.10 70.28
N GLY A 301 38.63 -9.07 69.36
CA GLY A 301 38.62 -9.96 68.22
C GLY A 301 38.10 -9.21 66.98
N LYS A 302 38.60 -9.54 65.79
CA LYS A 302 38.16 -8.98 64.51
C LYS A 302 37.72 -10.09 63.58
N PRO A 303 36.43 -10.42 63.50
CA PRO A 303 35.91 -11.30 62.48
C PRO A 303 36.30 -10.78 61.07
N LYS A 304 36.53 -11.70 60.13
CA LYS A 304 36.84 -11.36 58.73
C LYS A 304 35.61 -11.47 57.89
N PHE A 305 35.32 -10.43 57.14
CA PHE A 305 34.27 -10.43 56.13
C PHE A 305 34.91 -10.42 54.75
N THR A 306 34.42 -11.22 53.83
CA THR A 306 34.95 -11.32 52.46
C THR A 306 33.81 -11.14 51.49
N GLU A 307 33.93 -10.27 50.50
CA GLU A 307 32.97 -10.11 49.44
C GLU A 307 32.76 -11.43 48.71
N GLY A 308 31.50 -11.67 48.26
CA GLY A 308 31.15 -12.84 47.47
C GLY A 308 31.67 -12.76 46.03
N ASP A 309 31.92 -11.56 45.54
CA ASP A 309 32.53 -11.26 44.24
C ASP A 309 33.25 -9.90 44.27
N PRO A 310 34.43 -9.77 43.65
CA PRO A 310 35.16 -8.50 43.60
C PRO A 310 34.43 -7.33 42.93
N SER A 311 33.45 -7.62 42.03
CA SER A 311 32.61 -6.58 41.41
C SER A 311 31.52 -6.05 42.33
N VAL A 312 31.28 -6.72 43.48
CA VAL A 312 30.31 -6.32 44.51
C VAL A 312 31.03 -6.34 45.86
N PRO A 313 31.86 -5.30 46.11
CA PRO A 313 32.66 -5.22 47.34
C PRO A 313 31.78 -5.08 48.60
N MET A 314 32.38 -5.34 49.78
CA MET A 314 31.75 -5.01 51.07
C MET A 314 31.51 -3.49 51.11
N ASP A 315 30.36 -3.09 51.68
CA ASP A 315 30.01 -1.66 51.85
C ASP A 315 30.74 -1.08 53.09
N ASP A 316 31.83 -0.43 52.84
CA ASP A 316 32.66 0.19 53.91
C ASP A 316 31.99 1.43 54.56
N ASP A 317 30.96 1.99 53.90
CA ASP A 317 30.18 3.12 54.44
C ASP A 317 29.14 2.68 55.45
N THR A 318 28.79 1.38 55.45
CA THR A 318 27.85 0.78 56.42
C THR A 318 28.61 0.11 57.54
N PRO A 319 28.55 0.67 58.80
CA PRO A 319 29.29 0.11 59.96
C PRO A 319 28.85 -1.32 60.26
N ALA A 320 29.81 -2.17 60.66
CA ALA A 320 29.51 -3.46 61.20
C ALA A 320 28.76 -3.33 62.54
N THR A 321 27.73 -4.13 62.75
CA THR A 321 26.91 -4.15 63.95
C THR A 321 26.75 -5.59 64.47
N PHE A 322 26.26 -5.74 65.70
CA PHE A 322 25.76 -7.02 66.17
C PHE A 322 24.45 -7.39 65.40
N GLU A 323 24.02 -8.62 65.47
CA GLU A 323 22.82 -9.14 64.73
C GLU A 323 21.55 -8.34 65.03
N ASP A 324 21.44 -7.73 66.21
CA ASP A 324 20.35 -6.86 66.63
C ASP A 324 20.46 -5.40 66.12
N GLY A 325 21.48 -5.13 65.33
CA GLY A 325 21.74 -3.78 64.77
C GLY A 325 22.44 -2.83 65.76
N SER A 326 22.77 -3.26 66.99
CA SER A 326 23.46 -2.48 67.97
C SER A 326 24.99 -2.44 67.78
N THR A 327 25.68 -1.43 68.33
CA THR A 327 27.13 -1.38 68.40
C THR A 327 27.68 -1.74 69.80
N THR A 328 26.81 -1.92 70.76
CA THR A 328 27.09 -2.39 72.12
C THR A 328 26.09 -3.43 72.57
N LYS A 329 26.57 -4.54 73.16
CA LYS A 329 25.73 -5.62 73.70
C LYS A 329 26.11 -5.93 75.13
N THR A 330 25.17 -5.78 76.09
CA THR A 330 25.34 -6.06 77.52
C THR A 330 24.84 -7.42 77.89
#